data_9758ef6ec4b71a8be5fe71643004a221
#
_entry.id   9758ef6ec4b71a8be5fe71643004a221
#
_cell.length_a   1.000
_cell.length_b   1.000
_cell.length_c   1.000
_cell.angle_alpha   90.00
_cell.angle_beta   90.00
_cell.angle_gamma   90.00
#
_symmetry.space_group_name_H-M   'P 1'
#
loop_
_entity.id
_entity.type
_entity.pdbx_description
1 polymer ?
#
loop_
_entity_poly.entity_id
_entity_poly.type
_entity_poly.pdbx_seq_one_letter_code
_entity_poly.pdbx_strand_id
1 'polypeptide(L)'
;MSKLVIVESPAKAKNIKGYLGKGYEVVASMGHVRDLPSARLSVDVEHDFAPKYAIIKGKEAFVKDLKKKADKSDYVYLATDPDREGEAISWHLANILELDLKDKNRVTFNEITKHGVTEGMENPRSIDIDLVDAQQARRILDRLIGYKLSPFISQKIRRGLSAGRVQSVALRLVVDREEEIRAFVPQEYWSIDAKFTNPPSKKVFASAIYGKDGKKIKINSKEESDKILSELDGAEYTVASVKKGTRKKSPTPPFITSTLQQEASR
;
A
#
# COMPACT_ATOMS: atom_id res chain seq x y z
N MET A 1 40.74 -6.51 3.33
CA MET A 1 39.81 -5.78 2.42
C MET A 1 38.50 -5.61 3.18
N SER A 2 38.10 -4.37 3.43
CA SER A 2 36.84 -4.03 4.11
C SER A 2 35.85 -3.43 3.12
N LYS A 3 34.63 -3.98 3.03
CA LYS A 3 33.57 -3.48 2.17
C LYS A 3 32.51 -2.80 3.03
N LEU A 4 32.09 -1.59 2.65
CA LEU A 4 31.03 -0.85 3.33
C LEU A 4 29.69 -1.17 2.67
N VAL A 5 28.69 -1.55 3.48
CA VAL A 5 27.30 -1.77 3.03
C VAL A 5 26.41 -0.77 3.75
N ILE A 6 25.74 0.08 2.99
CA ILE A 6 24.85 1.11 3.53
C ILE A 6 23.41 0.68 3.30
N VAL A 7 22.66 0.52 4.37
CA VAL A 7 21.23 0.19 4.38
C VAL A 7 20.41 1.33 4.97
N GLU A 8 19.10 1.29 4.86
CA GLU A 8 18.26 2.40 5.34
C GLU A 8 17.91 2.34 6.83
N SER A 9 17.84 1.14 7.44
CA SER A 9 17.40 0.98 8.83
C SER A 9 18.36 0.18 9.71
N PRO A 10 18.46 0.50 11.02
CA PRO A 10 19.32 -0.25 11.97
C PRO A 10 18.94 -1.72 12.10
N ALA A 11 17.65 -2.05 12.01
CA ALA A 11 17.19 -3.44 12.09
C ALA A 11 17.74 -4.28 10.93
N LYS A 12 17.67 -3.73 9.69
CA LYS A 12 18.28 -4.37 8.51
C LYS A 12 19.80 -4.49 8.66
N ALA A 13 20.47 -3.44 9.14
CA ALA A 13 21.91 -3.45 9.32
C ALA A 13 22.37 -4.60 10.24
N LYS A 14 21.67 -4.82 11.34
CA LYS A 14 21.97 -5.90 12.30
C LYS A 14 21.88 -7.29 11.64
N ASN A 15 20.80 -7.54 10.93
CA ASN A 15 20.56 -8.84 10.30
C ASN A 15 21.55 -9.10 9.15
N ILE A 16 21.70 -8.12 8.24
CA ILE A 16 22.59 -8.22 7.09
C ILE A 16 24.05 -8.42 7.53
N LYS A 17 24.51 -7.70 8.55
CA LYS A 17 25.84 -7.90 9.14
C LYS A 17 26.05 -9.34 9.61
N GLY A 18 25.03 -9.94 10.23
CA GLY A 18 25.07 -11.34 10.66
C GLY A 18 25.22 -12.34 9.52
N TYR A 19 24.66 -12.02 8.35
CA TYR A 19 24.75 -12.89 7.16
C TYR A 19 26.03 -12.72 6.36
N LEU A 20 26.57 -11.50 6.25
CA LEU A 20 27.74 -11.19 5.41
C LEU A 20 29.08 -11.53 6.08
N GLY A 21 29.19 -11.58 7.40
CA GLY A 21 30.40 -11.97 8.13
C GLY A 21 31.46 -10.87 8.23
N LYS A 22 32.74 -11.28 8.46
CA LYS A 22 33.83 -10.39 8.90
C LYS A 22 34.37 -9.41 7.84
N GLY A 23 34.11 -9.59 6.57
CA GLY A 23 34.65 -8.73 5.49
C GLY A 23 33.82 -7.49 5.21
N TYR A 24 32.73 -7.30 5.93
CA TYR A 24 31.75 -6.24 5.64
C TYR A 24 31.49 -5.37 6.89
N GLU A 25 31.56 -4.06 6.69
CA GLU A 25 31.00 -3.09 7.64
C GLU A 25 29.60 -2.68 7.18
N VAL A 26 28.59 -2.87 8.01
CA VAL A 26 27.19 -2.53 7.66
C VAL A 26 26.74 -1.35 8.49
N VAL A 27 26.28 -0.28 7.83
CA VAL A 27 25.85 0.98 8.43
C VAL A 27 24.43 1.33 8.00
N ALA A 28 23.62 1.87 8.91
CA ALA A 28 22.27 2.35 8.59
C ALA A 28 22.26 3.86 8.37
N SER A 29 21.68 4.33 7.25
CA SER A 29 21.50 5.76 6.96
C SER A 29 20.36 6.39 7.77
N MET A 30 19.49 5.56 8.35
CA MET A 30 18.25 6.00 9.02
C MET A 30 17.38 6.88 8.11
N GLY A 31 17.10 6.38 6.90
CA GLY A 31 16.33 7.06 5.87
C GLY A 31 17.17 8.04 5.05
N HIS A 32 16.51 9.09 4.53
CA HIS A 32 17.18 10.11 3.73
C HIS A 32 18.24 10.88 4.54
N VAL A 33 19.35 11.18 3.89
CA VAL A 33 20.45 12.01 4.44
C VAL A 33 20.50 13.39 3.79
N ARG A 34 19.89 13.54 2.61
CA ARG A 34 19.81 14.78 1.83
C ARG A 34 18.37 14.95 1.34
N ASP A 35 17.84 16.19 1.42
CA ASP A 35 16.47 16.50 0.96
C ASP A 35 16.37 17.98 0.61
N LEU A 36 15.22 18.40 0.08
CA LEU A 36 14.88 19.80 -0.14
C LEU A 36 14.73 20.52 1.22
N PRO A 37 15.44 21.61 1.50
CA PRO A 37 15.29 22.38 2.72
C PRO A 37 13.83 22.77 3.01
N SER A 38 13.40 22.59 4.27
CA SER A 38 11.99 22.82 4.67
C SER A 38 11.60 24.30 4.78
N ALA A 39 12.58 25.21 4.91
CA ALA A 39 12.31 26.65 5.10
C ALA A 39 11.89 27.36 3.82
N ARG A 40 12.07 26.77 2.64
CA ARG A 40 11.82 27.39 1.34
C ARG A 40 11.41 26.39 0.29
N LEU A 41 10.93 26.87 -0.87
CA LEU A 41 10.49 26.00 -1.97
C LEU A 41 11.62 25.08 -2.44
N SER A 42 12.82 25.59 -2.60
CA SER A 42 14.04 24.85 -3.02
C SER A 42 13.89 24.10 -4.34
N VAL A 43 13.02 24.57 -5.21
CA VAL A 43 12.79 24.10 -6.57
C VAL A 43 12.80 25.33 -7.48
N ASP A 44 13.61 25.30 -8.52
CA ASP A 44 13.72 26.37 -9.51
C ASP A 44 12.67 26.15 -10.60
N VAL A 45 11.54 26.85 -10.47
CA VAL A 45 10.39 26.66 -11.37
C VAL A 45 10.59 27.27 -12.76
N GLU A 46 11.60 28.13 -12.93
CA GLU A 46 11.90 28.80 -14.20
C GLU A 46 12.96 28.02 -15.01
N HIS A 47 13.74 27.16 -14.34
CA HIS A 47 14.79 26.37 -14.96
C HIS A 47 14.52 24.87 -14.71
N ASP A 48 13.59 24.31 -15.48
CA ASP A 48 13.27 22.88 -15.55
C ASP A 48 12.99 22.22 -14.18
N PHE A 49 12.40 22.98 -13.25
CA PHE A 49 12.09 22.52 -11.88
C PHE A 49 13.30 21.95 -11.12
N ALA A 50 14.50 22.42 -11.41
CA ALA A 50 15.74 21.93 -10.82
C ALA A 50 15.69 21.94 -9.27
N PRO A 51 15.85 20.79 -8.59
CA PRO A 51 15.80 20.73 -7.13
C PRO A 51 17.13 21.14 -6.50
N LYS A 52 17.06 21.95 -5.44
CA LYS A 52 18.23 22.39 -4.66
C LYS A 52 18.31 21.59 -3.36
N TYR A 53 18.93 20.41 -3.42
CA TYR A 53 19.10 19.52 -2.28
C TYR A 53 20.18 20.01 -1.30
N ALA A 54 19.98 19.72 0.00
CA ALA A 54 20.94 19.94 1.05
C ALA A 54 20.95 18.77 2.04
N ILE A 55 22.04 18.60 2.81
CA ILE A 55 22.11 17.65 3.90
C ILE A 55 21.03 18.04 4.92
N ILE A 56 20.28 17.05 5.39
CA ILE A 56 19.21 17.24 6.38
C ILE A 56 19.85 17.71 7.69
N LYS A 57 19.28 18.78 8.28
CA LYS A 57 19.74 19.34 9.56
C LYS A 57 19.82 18.25 10.63
N GLY A 58 20.99 18.15 11.27
CA GLY A 58 21.30 17.13 12.27
C GLY A 58 21.91 15.82 11.71
N LYS A 59 22.05 15.71 10.37
CA LYS A 59 22.71 14.56 9.72
C LYS A 59 24.18 14.86 9.34
N GLU A 60 24.68 16.05 9.59
CA GLU A 60 26.03 16.49 9.17
C GLU A 60 27.13 15.62 9.81
N ALA A 61 27.00 15.33 11.11
CA ALA A 61 27.97 14.49 11.83
C ALA A 61 27.96 13.05 11.29
N PHE A 62 26.75 12.50 11.00
CA PHE A 62 26.58 11.19 10.39
C PHE A 62 27.23 11.13 9.01
N VAL A 63 26.96 12.12 8.16
CA VAL A 63 27.55 12.19 6.80
C VAL A 63 29.08 12.26 6.86
N LYS A 64 29.65 13.03 7.81
CA LYS A 64 31.09 13.12 8.02
C LYS A 64 31.68 11.77 8.45
N ASP A 65 31.02 11.04 9.33
CA ASP A 65 31.45 9.70 9.73
C ASP A 65 31.35 8.69 8.59
N LEU A 66 30.24 8.77 7.82
CA LEU A 66 30.00 7.91 6.67
C LEU A 66 31.07 8.11 5.58
N LYS A 67 31.45 9.35 5.25
CA LYS A 67 32.57 9.65 4.34
C LYS A 67 33.88 9.01 4.81
N LYS A 68 34.23 9.16 6.08
CA LYS A 68 35.45 8.55 6.65
C LYS A 68 35.45 7.03 6.56
N LYS A 69 34.28 6.38 6.66
CA LYS A 69 34.15 4.93 6.53
C LYS A 69 34.25 4.52 5.06
N ALA A 70 33.63 5.26 4.16
CA ALA A 70 33.75 5.04 2.72
C ALA A 70 35.21 5.15 2.25
N ASP A 71 35.93 6.19 2.68
CA ASP A 71 37.36 6.42 2.33
C ASP A 71 38.28 5.28 2.85
N LYS A 72 37.89 4.57 3.91
CA LYS A 72 38.65 3.45 4.48
C LYS A 72 38.26 2.10 3.87
N SER A 73 37.23 2.06 3.06
CA SER A 73 36.68 0.84 2.47
C SER A 73 37.15 0.66 1.04
N ASP A 74 37.46 -0.56 0.67
CA ASP A 74 37.86 -0.89 -0.71
C ASP A 74 36.68 -0.77 -1.69
N TYR A 75 35.46 -0.92 -1.20
CA TYR A 75 34.25 -0.82 -2.00
C TYR A 75 33.03 -0.43 -1.16
N VAL A 76 32.10 0.32 -1.75
CA VAL A 76 30.88 0.78 -1.11
C VAL A 76 29.65 0.18 -1.82
N TYR A 77 28.81 -0.53 -1.09
CA TYR A 77 27.54 -1.04 -1.57
C TYR A 77 26.36 -0.23 -0.99
N LEU A 78 25.43 0.14 -1.84
CA LEU A 78 24.20 0.86 -1.51
C LEU A 78 23.05 -0.15 -1.51
N ALA A 79 22.65 -0.61 -0.33
CA ALA A 79 21.74 -1.74 -0.13
C ALA A 79 20.42 -1.31 0.51
N THR A 80 19.79 -0.27 -0.04
CA THR A 80 18.46 0.21 0.34
C THR A 80 17.37 -0.59 -0.37
N ASP A 81 16.09 -0.39 0.00
CA ASP A 81 14.95 -1.15 -0.53
C ASP A 81 14.84 -1.11 -2.07
N PRO A 82 14.25 -2.16 -2.68
CA PRO A 82 14.11 -2.26 -4.13
C PRO A 82 12.95 -1.42 -4.68
N ASP A 83 12.65 -0.28 -4.08
CA ASP A 83 11.63 0.65 -4.54
C ASP A 83 12.25 2.01 -4.94
N ARG A 84 11.43 2.91 -5.47
CA ARG A 84 11.89 4.24 -5.91
C ARG A 84 12.42 5.10 -4.76
N GLU A 85 11.92 4.93 -3.52
CA GLU A 85 12.43 5.67 -2.35
C GLU A 85 13.82 5.16 -1.98
N GLY A 86 14.03 3.84 -1.96
CA GLY A 86 15.36 3.24 -1.75
C GLY A 86 16.34 3.61 -2.86
N GLU A 87 15.89 3.67 -4.11
CA GLU A 87 16.74 4.09 -5.24
C GLU A 87 17.18 5.54 -5.10
N ALA A 88 16.27 6.44 -4.70
CA ALA A 88 16.60 7.84 -4.43
C ALA A 88 17.53 8.00 -3.23
N ILE A 89 17.36 7.22 -2.16
CA ILE A 89 18.29 7.22 -1.01
C ILE A 89 19.69 6.80 -1.47
N SER A 90 19.80 5.73 -2.27
CA SER A 90 21.06 5.27 -2.85
C SER A 90 21.71 6.36 -3.71
N TRP A 91 20.94 7.02 -4.58
CA TRP A 91 21.43 8.10 -5.42
C TRP A 91 21.90 9.32 -4.58
N HIS A 92 21.19 9.68 -3.53
CA HIS A 92 21.62 10.73 -2.61
C HIS A 92 22.90 10.37 -1.87
N LEU A 93 23.06 9.11 -1.46
CA LEU A 93 24.28 8.62 -0.82
C LEU A 93 25.46 8.60 -1.81
N ALA A 94 25.24 8.12 -3.04
CA ALA A 94 26.27 8.15 -4.08
C ALA A 94 26.77 9.56 -4.35
N ASN A 95 25.88 10.54 -4.47
CA ASN A 95 26.24 11.94 -4.63
C ASN A 95 27.05 12.51 -3.44
N ILE A 96 26.67 12.14 -2.20
CA ILE A 96 27.38 12.61 -0.99
C ILE A 96 28.77 11.97 -0.90
N LEU A 97 28.89 10.71 -1.26
CA LEU A 97 30.14 9.93 -1.21
C LEU A 97 30.98 10.05 -2.48
N GLU A 98 30.52 10.83 -3.46
CA GLU A 98 31.21 11.06 -4.74
C GLU A 98 31.49 9.77 -5.51
N LEU A 99 30.54 8.79 -5.44
CA LEU A 99 30.63 7.52 -6.16
C LEU A 99 30.16 7.71 -7.61
N ASP A 100 30.78 6.96 -8.54
CA ASP A 100 30.31 6.94 -9.92
C ASP A 100 28.94 6.22 -10.00
N LEU A 101 27.94 6.89 -10.57
CA LEU A 101 26.59 6.35 -10.74
C LEU A 101 26.51 5.17 -11.72
N LYS A 102 27.55 4.99 -12.55
CA LYS A 102 27.67 3.88 -13.51
C LYS A 102 28.25 2.63 -12.88
N ASP A 103 28.88 2.75 -11.70
CA ASP A 103 29.45 1.61 -11.00
C ASP A 103 28.34 0.67 -10.49
N LYS A 104 28.70 -0.61 -10.38
CA LYS A 104 27.80 -1.66 -9.86
C LYS A 104 27.79 -1.68 -8.34
N ASN A 105 27.47 -0.55 -7.73
CA ASN A 105 27.44 -0.38 -6.27
C ASN A 105 26.04 -0.49 -5.65
N ARG A 106 25.00 -0.60 -6.45
CA ARG A 106 23.61 -0.77 -6.01
C ARG A 106 23.26 -2.24 -5.82
N VAL A 107 22.84 -2.61 -4.62
CA VAL A 107 22.40 -3.96 -4.26
C VAL A 107 20.97 -3.91 -3.74
N THR A 108 20.14 -4.85 -4.15
CA THR A 108 18.75 -4.96 -3.72
C THR A 108 18.46 -6.34 -3.13
N PHE A 109 17.66 -6.38 -2.06
CA PHE A 109 17.22 -7.61 -1.43
C PHE A 109 15.69 -7.66 -1.46
N ASN A 110 15.12 -8.70 -2.05
CA ASN A 110 13.67 -8.93 -2.02
C ASN A 110 13.21 -9.47 -0.65
N GLU A 111 14.13 -10.10 0.07
CA GLU A 111 13.92 -10.58 1.44
C GLU A 111 15.21 -10.50 2.26
N ILE A 112 15.07 -10.30 3.58
CA ILE A 112 16.22 -10.22 4.50
C ILE A 112 16.46 -11.61 5.12
N THR A 113 16.75 -12.58 4.26
CA THR A 113 17.24 -13.92 4.62
C THR A 113 18.71 -14.04 4.23
N LYS A 114 19.39 -15.08 4.74
CA LYS A 114 20.78 -15.35 4.35
C LYS A 114 20.89 -15.56 2.84
N HIS A 115 19.95 -16.31 2.25
CA HIS A 115 19.91 -16.58 0.82
C HIS A 115 19.72 -15.28 0.02
N GLY A 116 18.64 -14.52 0.31
CA GLY A 116 18.33 -13.30 -0.44
C GLY A 116 19.41 -12.22 -0.33
N VAL A 117 20.09 -12.12 0.83
CA VAL A 117 21.23 -11.21 1.00
C VAL A 117 22.44 -11.68 0.18
N THR A 118 22.77 -12.98 0.20
CA THR A 118 23.88 -13.52 -0.60
C THR A 118 23.63 -13.33 -2.09
N GLU A 119 22.45 -13.69 -2.58
CA GLU A 119 22.05 -13.53 -3.98
C GLU A 119 22.12 -12.06 -4.44
N GLY A 120 21.60 -11.14 -3.62
CA GLY A 120 21.67 -9.71 -3.94
C GLY A 120 23.11 -9.18 -4.00
N MET A 121 24.00 -9.62 -3.09
CA MET A 121 25.41 -9.21 -3.10
C MET A 121 26.20 -9.79 -4.27
N GLU A 122 25.80 -10.90 -4.84
CA GLU A 122 26.40 -11.51 -6.03
C GLU A 122 25.95 -10.82 -7.33
N ASN A 123 24.83 -10.08 -7.29
CA ASN A 123 24.23 -9.42 -8.45
C ASN A 123 24.14 -7.89 -8.28
N PRO A 124 25.25 -7.18 -8.04
CA PRO A 124 25.23 -5.73 -7.94
C PRO A 124 24.98 -5.09 -9.31
N ARG A 125 24.24 -3.99 -9.31
CA ARG A 125 23.91 -3.22 -10.51
C ARG A 125 24.26 -1.74 -10.35
N SER A 126 24.13 -0.95 -11.39
CA SER A 126 24.13 0.51 -11.30
C SER A 126 22.82 1.04 -10.72
N ILE A 127 22.83 2.30 -10.28
CA ILE A 127 21.62 3.00 -9.84
C ILE A 127 20.70 3.18 -11.05
N ASP A 128 19.40 2.89 -10.86
CA ASP A 128 18.36 3.10 -11.85
C ASP A 128 17.91 4.57 -11.82
N ILE A 129 18.38 5.34 -12.79
CA ILE A 129 18.10 6.77 -12.87
C ILE A 129 16.63 7.05 -13.17
N ASP A 130 15.95 6.20 -13.91
CA ASP A 130 14.52 6.36 -14.21
C ASP A 130 13.66 6.27 -12.91
N LEU A 131 14.01 5.36 -12.01
CA LEU A 131 13.38 5.28 -10.69
C LEU A 131 13.73 6.48 -9.81
N VAL A 132 14.97 6.99 -9.87
CA VAL A 132 15.39 8.20 -9.17
C VAL A 132 14.59 9.39 -9.67
N ASP A 133 14.46 9.56 -10.98
CA ASP A 133 13.71 10.67 -11.59
C ASP A 133 12.22 10.60 -11.28
N ALA A 134 11.64 9.39 -11.26
CA ALA A 134 10.26 9.19 -10.82
C ALA A 134 10.03 9.62 -9.36
N GLN A 135 10.99 9.35 -8.47
CA GLN A 135 10.93 9.80 -7.07
C GLN A 135 11.13 11.32 -6.98
N GLN A 136 12.09 11.88 -7.71
CA GLN A 136 12.35 13.32 -7.73
C GLN A 136 11.13 14.10 -8.25
N ALA A 137 10.53 13.67 -9.35
CA ALA A 137 9.31 14.27 -9.90
C ALA A 137 8.18 14.30 -8.87
N ARG A 138 7.97 13.19 -8.16
CA ARG A 138 7.01 13.11 -7.07
C ARG A 138 7.36 14.08 -5.94
N ARG A 139 8.62 14.12 -5.51
CA ARG A 139 9.10 14.99 -4.43
C ARG A 139 8.91 16.46 -4.77
N ILE A 140 9.24 16.85 -6.00
CA ILE A 140 9.07 18.20 -6.53
C ILE A 140 7.58 18.58 -6.57
N LEU A 141 6.73 17.69 -7.09
CA LEU A 141 5.28 17.93 -7.14
C LEU A 141 4.67 18.12 -5.75
N ASP A 142 4.99 17.25 -4.80
CA ASP A 142 4.52 17.38 -3.41
C ASP A 142 5.02 18.70 -2.77
N ARG A 143 6.24 19.15 -3.12
CA ARG A 143 6.79 20.44 -2.68
C ARG A 143 6.04 21.61 -3.27
N LEU A 144 5.75 21.60 -4.56
CA LEU A 144 4.99 22.67 -5.24
C LEU A 144 3.58 22.79 -4.66
N ILE A 145 2.86 21.68 -4.51
CA ILE A 145 1.53 21.65 -3.91
C ILE A 145 1.57 22.21 -2.48
N GLY A 146 2.50 21.73 -1.66
CA GLY A 146 2.62 22.14 -0.27
C GLY A 146 2.94 23.63 -0.10
N TYR A 147 3.80 24.20 -0.94
CA TYR A 147 4.30 25.58 -0.78
C TYR A 147 3.56 26.62 -1.61
N LYS A 148 2.91 26.23 -2.72
CA LYS A 148 2.15 27.18 -3.54
C LYS A 148 0.65 27.05 -3.34
N LEU A 149 0.11 25.85 -3.34
CA LEU A 149 -1.34 25.63 -3.28
C LEU A 149 -1.87 25.69 -1.84
N SER A 150 -1.16 25.12 -0.87
CA SER A 150 -1.63 25.14 0.54
C SER A 150 -1.81 26.57 1.10
N PRO A 151 -0.85 27.51 0.93
CA PRO A 151 -1.05 28.88 1.38
C PRO A 151 -2.24 29.56 0.67
N PHE A 152 -2.42 29.31 -0.62
CA PHE A 152 -3.54 29.85 -1.39
C PHE A 152 -4.88 29.40 -0.83
N ILE A 153 -5.06 28.10 -0.59
CA ILE A 153 -6.29 27.53 0.00
C ILE A 153 -6.51 28.08 1.42
N SER A 154 -5.45 28.12 2.22
CA SER A 154 -5.53 28.64 3.59
C SER A 154 -5.95 30.11 3.64
N GLN A 155 -5.53 30.90 2.67
CA GLN A 155 -5.90 32.32 2.57
C GLN A 155 -7.31 32.54 2.02
N LYS A 156 -7.70 31.77 0.98
CA LYS A 156 -8.94 32.02 0.22
C LYS A 156 -10.16 31.31 0.77
N ILE A 157 -9.97 30.15 1.41
CA ILE A 157 -11.09 29.33 1.91
C ILE A 157 -11.17 29.43 3.43
N ARG A 158 -10.19 28.87 4.12
CA ARG A 158 -10.15 28.88 5.59
C ARG A 158 -8.71 28.71 6.09
N ARG A 159 -8.32 29.52 7.06
CA ARG A 159 -7.00 29.46 7.70
C ARG A 159 -6.72 28.05 8.27
N GLY A 160 -5.52 27.55 8.00
CA GLY A 160 -5.06 26.24 8.47
C GLY A 160 -5.37 25.06 7.51
N LEU A 161 -6.08 25.31 6.41
CA LEU A 161 -6.25 24.29 5.36
C LEU A 161 -4.96 24.09 4.58
N SER A 162 -4.75 22.86 4.11
CA SER A 162 -3.62 22.50 3.26
C SER A 162 -4.09 21.60 2.11
N ALA A 163 -3.35 21.63 1.01
CA ALA A 163 -3.51 20.69 -0.10
C ALA A 163 -2.38 19.68 -0.08
N GLY A 164 -2.68 18.48 -0.53
CA GLY A 164 -1.69 17.42 -0.71
C GLY A 164 -2.19 16.40 -1.70
N ARG A 165 -1.32 15.89 -2.52
CA ARG A 165 -1.63 14.94 -3.60
C ARG A 165 -2.38 13.69 -3.08
N VAL A 166 -1.94 13.12 -1.97
CA VAL A 166 -2.58 11.93 -1.37
C VAL A 166 -3.84 12.32 -0.60
N GLN A 167 -3.75 13.32 0.28
CA GLN A 167 -4.88 13.73 1.14
C GLN A 167 -6.08 14.25 0.35
N SER A 168 -5.86 14.98 -0.75
CA SER A 168 -6.95 15.51 -1.57
C SER A 168 -7.69 14.40 -2.31
N VAL A 169 -6.97 13.41 -2.83
CA VAL A 169 -7.60 12.24 -3.47
C VAL A 169 -8.35 11.39 -2.44
N ALA A 170 -7.76 11.14 -1.28
CA ALA A 170 -8.42 10.38 -0.21
C ALA A 170 -9.72 11.08 0.25
N LEU A 171 -9.69 12.39 0.44
CA LEU A 171 -10.88 13.19 0.79
C LEU A 171 -11.94 13.08 -0.30
N ARG A 172 -11.55 13.18 -1.57
CA ARG A 172 -12.48 13.05 -2.71
C ARG A 172 -13.21 11.71 -2.69
N LEU A 173 -12.47 10.60 -2.50
CA LEU A 173 -13.08 9.27 -2.41
C LEU A 173 -14.09 9.14 -1.26
N VAL A 174 -13.79 9.76 -0.12
CA VAL A 174 -14.72 9.78 1.04
C VAL A 174 -15.96 10.60 0.72
N VAL A 175 -15.81 11.77 0.09
CA VAL A 175 -16.94 12.64 -0.29
C VAL A 175 -17.82 11.96 -1.34
N ASP A 176 -17.24 11.40 -2.39
CA ASP A 176 -17.99 10.69 -3.43
C ASP A 176 -18.81 9.53 -2.82
N ARG A 177 -18.22 8.79 -1.86
CA ARG A 177 -18.94 7.72 -1.15
C ARG A 177 -20.08 8.25 -0.28
N GLU A 178 -19.88 9.36 0.40
CA GLU A 178 -20.92 10.01 1.22
C GLU A 178 -22.07 10.53 0.36
N GLU A 179 -21.78 11.07 -0.83
CA GLU A 179 -22.79 11.48 -1.80
C GLU A 179 -23.61 10.29 -2.31
N GLU A 180 -22.97 9.14 -2.59
CA GLU A 180 -23.69 7.89 -2.92
C GLU A 180 -24.62 7.45 -1.77
N ILE A 181 -24.15 7.52 -0.53
CA ILE A 181 -24.95 7.16 0.65
C ILE A 181 -26.16 8.10 0.77
N ARG A 182 -25.98 9.40 0.59
CA ARG A 182 -27.05 10.40 0.64
C ARG A 182 -28.06 10.28 -0.49
N ALA A 183 -27.57 9.86 -1.67
CA ALA A 183 -28.43 9.64 -2.85
C ALA A 183 -29.16 8.29 -2.80
N PHE A 184 -28.81 7.40 -1.85
CA PHE A 184 -29.44 6.10 -1.75
C PHE A 184 -30.92 6.20 -1.39
N VAL A 185 -31.76 5.67 -2.24
CA VAL A 185 -33.21 5.56 -2.01
C VAL A 185 -33.50 4.12 -1.59
N PRO A 186 -33.93 3.89 -0.32
CA PRO A 186 -34.31 2.57 0.13
C PRO A 186 -35.44 1.99 -0.72
N GLN A 187 -35.31 0.75 -1.16
CA GLN A 187 -36.34 0.02 -1.88
C GLN A 187 -36.86 -1.10 -0.98
N GLU A 188 -38.16 -1.11 -0.77
CA GLU A 188 -38.83 -2.18 -0.04
C GLU A 188 -38.76 -3.48 -0.86
N TYR A 189 -38.50 -4.58 -0.21
CA TYR A 189 -38.61 -5.92 -0.76
C TYR A 189 -39.12 -6.89 0.30
N TRP A 190 -39.75 -7.95 -0.13
CA TRP A 190 -40.29 -8.99 0.72
C TRP A 190 -39.68 -10.34 0.39
N SER A 191 -39.44 -11.17 1.40
CA SER A 191 -39.06 -12.57 1.25
C SER A 191 -40.11 -13.45 1.92
N ILE A 192 -40.41 -14.58 1.31
CA ILE A 192 -41.31 -15.59 1.88
C ILE A 192 -40.48 -16.84 2.14
N ASP A 193 -40.38 -17.20 3.43
CA ASP A 193 -39.67 -18.37 3.88
C ASP A 193 -40.65 -19.40 4.46
N ALA A 194 -40.49 -20.66 4.10
CA ALA A 194 -41.27 -21.76 4.60
C ALA A 194 -40.42 -22.78 5.37
N LYS A 195 -41.00 -23.40 6.38
CA LYS A 195 -40.41 -24.49 7.12
C LYS A 195 -41.22 -25.74 6.86
N PHE A 196 -40.56 -26.76 6.32
CA PHE A 196 -41.19 -28.04 5.98
C PHE A 196 -40.70 -29.15 6.89
N THR A 197 -41.59 -30.11 7.16
CA THR A 197 -41.28 -31.36 7.82
C THR A 197 -41.79 -32.51 6.96
N ASN A 198 -41.07 -33.61 6.92
CA ASN A 198 -41.53 -34.84 6.21
C ASN A 198 -41.75 -35.95 7.26
N PRO A 199 -43.00 -36.33 7.58
CA PRO A 199 -43.27 -37.44 8.44
C PRO A 199 -42.75 -38.78 7.82
N PRO A 200 -42.19 -39.69 8.60
CA PRO A 200 -42.07 -39.71 10.06
C PRO A 200 -40.86 -38.93 10.64
N SER A 201 -40.07 -38.27 9.80
CA SER A 201 -38.92 -37.49 10.26
C SER A 201 -39.39 -36.21 10.92
N LYS A 202 -38.88 -35.94 12.14
CA LYS A 202 -39.10 -34.65 12.83
C LYS A 202 -38.12 -33.57 12.39
N LYS A 203 -37.27 -33.80 11.37
CA LYS A 203 -36.31 -32.84 10.88
C LYS A 203 -37.01 -31.77 10.07
N VAL A 204 -36.78 -30.50 10.47
CA VAL A 204 -37.27 -29.31 9.77
C VAL A 204 -36.22 -28.86 8.78
N PHE A 205 -36.61 -28.53 7.56
CA PHE A 205 -35.76 -27.81 6.62
C PHE A 205 -36.43 -26.50 6.20
N ALA A 206 -35.60 -25.47 6.07
CA ALA A 206 -36.05 -24.16 5.63
C ALA A 206 -35.94 -24.05 4.11
N SER A 207 -36.88 -23.35 3.50
CA SER A 207 -36.92 -23.07 2.07
C SER A 207 -37.33 -21.62 1.89
N ALA A 208 -36.82 -20.96 0.86
CA ALA A 208 -37.21 -19.61 0.48
C ALA A 208 -37.89 -19.66 -0.89
N ILE A 209 -38.85 -18.79 -1.13
CA ILE A 209 -39.49 -18.69 -2.44
C ILE A 209 -38.42 -18.24 -3.49
N TYR A 210 -38.37 -18.98 -4.59
CA TYR A 210 -37.44 -18.64 -5.67
C TYR A 210 -38.14 -17.90 -6.79
N GLY A 211 -39.32 -18.39 -7.21
CA GLY A 211 -39.99 -17.85 -8.36
C GLY A 211 -41.25 -18.63 -8.76
N LYS A 212 -41.83 -18.21 -9.89
CA LYS A 212 -43.00 -18.84 -10.51
C LYS A 212 -42.66 -19.24 -11.93
N ASP A 213 -43.06 -20.41 -12.38
CA ASP A 213 -42.82 -20.93 -13.75
C ASP A 213 -41.33 -20.93 -14.16
N GLY A 214 -40.44 -21.24 -13.22
CA GLY A 214 -38.99 -21.28 -13.44
C GLY A 214 -38.30 -19.91 -13.48
N LYS A 215 -39.02 -18.82 -13.33
CA LYS A 215 -38.50 -17.45 -13.33
C LYS A 215 -38.44 -16.92 -11.90
N LYS A 216 -37.30 -16.30 -11.56
CA LYS A 216 -37.13 -15.63 -10.26
C LYS A 216 -38.08 -14.44 -10.16
N ILE A 217 -38.80 -14.32 -9.03
CA ILE A 217 -39.66 -13.20 -8.76
C ILE A 217 -39.03 -12.24 -7.75
N LYS A 218 -39.41 -10.99 -7.84
CA LYS A 218 -39.17 -9.97 -6.83
C LYS A 218 -40.54 -9.58 -6.26
N ILE A 219 -40.63 -9.50 -4.95
CA ILE A 219 -41.84 -9.09 -4.24
C ILE A 219 -41.54 -7.72 -3.66
N ASN A 220 -42.19 -6.68 -4.18
CA ASN A 220 -41.86 -5.31 -3.87
C ASN A 220 -42.86 -4.62 -2.92
N SER A 221 -43.99 -5.31 -2.62
CA SER A 221 -44.98 -4.78 -1.67
C SER A 221 -45.59 -5.86 -0.77
N LYS A 222 -46.21 -5.41 0.28
CA LYS A 222 -46.94 -6.28 1.20
C LYS A 222 -48.14 -6.96 0.49
N GLU A 223 -48.82 -6.26 -0.36
CA GLU A 223 -50.00 -6.78 -1.09
C GLU A 223 -49.60 -7.94 -2.03
N GLU A 224 -48.44 -7.82 -2.70
CA GLU A 224 -47.85 -8.92 -3.53
C GLU A 224 -47.51 -10.10 -2.63
N SER A 225 -46.91 -9.86 -1.47
CA SER A 225 -46.55 -10.92 -0.52
C SER A 225 -47.78 -11.63 0.00
N ASP A 226 -48.82 -10.88 0.42
CA ASP A 226 -50.05 -11.42 0.97
C ASP A 226 -50.82 -12.27 -0.08
N LYS A 227 -50.81 -11.82 -1.35
CA LYS A 227 -51.39 -12.55 -2.46
C LYS A 227 -50.69 -13.91 -2.67
N ILE A 228 -49.37 -13.91 -2.70
CA ILE A 228 -48.57 -15.14 -2.84
C ILE A 228 -48.80 -16.07 -1.65
N LEU A 229 -48.86 -15.55 -0.42
CA LEU A 229 -49.13 -16.35 0.74
C LEU A 229 -50.53 -17.00 0.68
N SER A 230 -51.54 -16.29 0.18
CA SER A 230 -52.87 -16.86 -0.02
C SER A 230 -52.91 -17.93 -1.12
N GLU A 231 -52.11 -17.85 -2.17
CA GLU A 231 -51.95 -18.88 -3.19
C GLU A 231 -51.19 -20.13 -2.68
N LEU A 232 -50.32 -19.95 -1.67
CA LEU A 232 -49.56 -21.06 -1.05
C LEU A 232 -50.30 -21.74 0.09
N ASP A 233 -51.33 -21.10 0.65
CA ASP A 233 -52.11 -21.69 1.74
C ASP A 233 -52.91 -22.89 1.26
N GLY A 234 -52.74 -24.03 1.92
CA GLY A 234 -53.37 -25.29 1.52
C GLY A 234 -52.77 -25.94 0.27
N ALA A 235 -51.71 -25.40 -0.29
CA ALA A 235 -51.09 -25.96 -1.48
C ALA A 235 -50.33 -27.26 -1.16
N GLU A 236 -50.26 -28.16 -2.15
CA GLU A 236 -49.46 -29.41 -2.07
C GLU A 236 -48.00 -29.10 -2.44
N TYR A 237 -47.07 -29.58 -1.62
CA TYR A 237 -45.64 -29.34 -1.83
C TYR A 237 -44.93 -30.64 -2.18
N THR A 238 -44.20 -30.66 -3.29
CA THR A 238 -43.42 -31.80 -3.77
C THR A 238 -41.97 -31.43 -4.00
N VAL A 239 -41.05 -32.38 -3.74
CA VAL A 239 -39.63 -32.22 -4.06
C VAL A 239 -39.39 -32.55 -5.54
N ALA A 240 -39.25 -31.57 -6.39
CA ALA A 240 -39.07 -31.72 -7.82
C ALA A 240 -37.67 -32.28 -8.18
N SER A 241 -36.63 -31.86 -7.49
CA SER A 241 -35.25 -32.33 -7.74
C SER A 241 -34.34 -32.17 -6.53
N VAL A 242 -33.35 -33.05 -6.41
CA VAL A 242 -32.28 -32.93 -5.40
C VAL A 242 -30.93 -32.98 -6.11
N LYS A 243 -30.18 -31.88 -6.06
CA LYS A 243 -28.80 -31.85 -6.58
C LYS A 243 -27.82 -32.00 -5.43
N LYS A 244 -27.02 -33.07 -5.45
CA LYS A 244 -25.91 -33.26 -4.51
C LYS A 244 -24.60 -32.80 -5.15
N GLY A 245 -23.84 -32.02 -4.43
CA GLY A 245 -22.52 -31.58 -4.89
C GLY A 245 -21.59 -31.35 -3.71
N THR A 246 -20.29 -31.35 -3.99
CA THR A 246 -19.26 -31.03 -3.01
C THR A 246 -18.76 -29.61 -3.31
N ARG A 247 -18.72 -28.78 -2.30
CA ARG A 247 -18.10 -27.44 -2.39
C ARG A 247 -16.78 -27.46 -1.64
N LYS A 248 -15.69 -27.28 -2.37
CA LYS A 248 -14.38 -27.07 -1.76
C LYS A 248 -14.32 -25.64 -1.18
N LYS A 249 -14.00 -25.53 0.11
CA LYS A 249 -13.71 -24.25 0.76
C LYS A 249 -12.21 -24.18 0.99
N SER A 250 -11.53 -23.31 0.26
CA SER A 250 -10.12 -23.03 0.50
C SER A 250 -9.95 -22.33 1.86
N PRO A 251 -8.85 -22.58 2.57
CA PRO A 251 -8.50 -21.78 3.73
C PRO A 251 -8.33 -20.32 3.33
N THR A 252 -8.56 -19.43 4.26
CA THR A 252 -8.28 -18.00 4.05
C THR A 252 -6.78 -17.79 3.87
N PRO A 253 -6.34 -16.93 2.94
CA PRO A 253 -4.93 -16.60 2.80
C PRO A 253 -4.41 -15.94 4.10
N PRO A 254 -3.08 -15.98 4.35
CA PRO A 254 -2.47 -15.22 5.42
C PRO A 254 -2.81 -13.73 5.33
N PHE A 255 -2.85 -13.06 6.47
CA PHE A 255 -3.10 -11.62 6.52
C PHE A 255 -1.96 -10.83 5.86
N ILE A 256 -2.35 -9.87 5.03
CA ILE A 256 -1.51 -8.71 4.70
C ILE A 256 -1.87 -7.57 5.66
N THR A 257 -1.06 -6.51 5.73
CA THR A 257 -1.27 -5.40 6.67
C THR A 257 -2.69 -4.83 6.60
N SER A 258 -3.22 -4.60 5.40
CA SER A 258 -4.57 -4.03 5.23
C SER A 258 -5.68 -4.97 5.70
N THR A 259 -5.60 -6.26 5.41
CA THR A 259 -6.62 -7.22 5.84
C THR A 259 -6.57 -7.50 7.34
N LEU A 260 -5.36 -7.46 7.95
CA LEU A 260 -5.21 -7.53 9.40
C LEU A 260 -5.85 -6.31 10.09
N GLN A 261 -5.62 -5.11 9.58
CA GLN A 261 -6.24 -3.89 10.10
C GLN A 261 -7.77 -3.93 9.99
N GLN A 262 -8.31 -4.40 8.87
CA GLN A 262 -9.76 -4.56 8.67
C GLN A 262 -10.35 -5.56 9.67
N GLU A 263 -9.70 -6.69 9.89
CA GLU A 263 -10.17 -7.72 10.82
C GLU A 263 -10.09 -7.25 12.27
N ALA A 264 -9.01 -6.55 12.64
CA ALA A 264 -8.85 -5.96 13.97
C ALA A 264 -9.90 -4.86 14.27
N SER A 265 -10.39 -4.17 13.24
CA SER A 265 -11.43 -3.14 13.38
C SER A 265 -12.83 -3.71 13.56
N ARG A 266 -13.06 -4.97 13.24
CA ARG A 266 -14.34 -5.69 13.38
C ARG A 266 -14.56 -6.22 14.78
#